data_25ae8f72824810c8c6b8a967e2587bc2
#
_entry.id   25ae8f72824810c8c6b8a967e2587bc2
#
_cell.length_a   1.000
_cell.length_b   1.000
_cell.length_c   1.000
_cell.angle_alpha   90.00
_cell.angle_beta   90.00
_cell.angle_gamma   90.00
#
_symmetry.space_group_name_H-M   'P 1'
#
loop_
_entity.id
_entity.type
_entity.pdbx_description
1 polymer ?
#
loop_
_entity_poly.entity_id
_entity_poly.type
_entity_poly.pdbx_seq_one_letter_code
_entity_poly.pdbx_strand_id
1 'polypeptide(L)'
;MTKKINVYFLLFFLAYFVFSKSSGAEIDNLFISLKNASDVSTAKKYEEKIWEYWLTSGSNQNNNTLMTKGVKLMKSGKLDEALNLFIDLSKSDPNWAEPINKIATIRYLQGDFYGSIRDIQSTLKIEPRHFGAIAGLAQINLALGRYNESLKNLDFAINIHPFIGIKNLRPILMDLIEKSEI
;
A
#
# COMPACT_ATOMS: atom_id res chain seq x y z
N MET A 1 -26.68 42.27 -24.25
CA MET A 1 -26.24 40.92 -24.68
C MET A 1 -25.84 40.12 -23.42
N THR A 2 -26.76 39.38 -22.88
CA THR A 2 -26.53 38.53 -21.66
C THR A 2 -25.94 37.18 -22.10
N LYS A 3 -24.69 36.94 -21.75
CA LYS A 3 -24.03 35.61 -21.96
C LYS A 3 -24.78 34.57 -21.14
N LYS A 4 -25.50 33.67 -21.80
CA LYS A 4 -25.99 32.42 -21.17
C LYS A 4 -24.77 31.58 -20.82
N ILE A 5 -24.39 31.54 -19.54
CA ILE A 5 -23.41 30.62 -19.02
C ILE A 5 -23.99 29.21 -19.17
N ASN A 6 -23.24 28.33 -19.81
CA ASN A 6 -23.70 27.00 -20.17
C ASN A 6 -23.81 26.13 -18.88
N VAL A 7 -25.01 26.04 -18.31
CA VAL A 7 -25.36 25.34 -17.08
C VAL A 7 -24.92 23.84 -17.11
N TYR A 8 -24.83 23.25 -18.30
CA TYR A 8 -24.38 21.87 -18.50
C TYR A 8 -22.90 21.67 -18.17
N PHE A 9 -22.05 22.69 -18.35
CA PHE A 9 -20.63 22.63 -18.03
C PHE A 9 -20.40 22.64 -16.50
N LEU A 10 -21.24 23.37 -15.78
CA LEU A 10 -21.19 23.42 -14.30
C LEU A 10 -21.66 22.11 -13.67
N LEU A 11 -22.68 21.46 -14.25
CA LEU A 11 -23.20 20.19 -13.77
C LEU A 11 -22.21 19.03 -14.00
N PHE A 12 -21.45 19.06 -15.09
CA PHE A 12 -20.42 18.05 -15.37
C PHE A 12 -19.23 18.17 -14.41
N PHE A 13 -18.84 19.38 -14.03
CA PHE A 13 -17.77 19.62 -13.06
C PHE A 13 -18.19 19.24 -11.64
N LEU A 14 -19.44 19.49 -11.24
CA LEU A 14 -20.01 19.07 -9.95
C LEU A 14 -20.12 17.55 -9.84
N ALA A 15 -20.53 16.85 -10.91
CA ALA A 15 -20.62 15.40 -10.93
C ALA A 15 -19.22 14.74 -10.82
N TYR A 16 -18.20 15.30 -11.48
CA TYR A 16 -16.82 14.79 -11.37
C TYR A 16 -16.24 14.99 -9.96
N PHE A 17 -16.57 16.11 -9.29
CA PHE A 17 -16.11 16.39 -7.92
C PHE A 17 -16.82 15.53 -6.86
N VAL A 18 -18.07 15.18 -7.08
CA VAL A 18 -18.85 14.29 -6.17
C VAL A 18 -18.37 12.84 -6.29
N PHE A 19 -18.01 12.37 -7.50
CA PHE A 19 -17.52 10.98 -7.69
C PHE A 19 -16.13 10.75 -7.12
N SER A 20 -15.21 11.74 -7.24
CA SER A 20 -13.87 11.63 -6.66
C SER A 20 -13.86 11.70 -5.12
N LYS A 21 -14.84 12.40 -4.53
CA LYS A 21 -15.00 12.52 -3.08
C LYS A 21 -15.57 11.27 -2.42
N SER A 22 -16.33 10.45 -3.16
CA SER A 22 -16.93 9.19 -2.68
C SER A 22 -15.87 8.10 -2.45
N SER A 23 -14.92 7.94 -3.36
CA SER A 23 -13.88 6.90 -3.28
C SER A 23 -12.88 7.16 -2.13
N GLY A 24 -12.46 8.41 -1.92
CA GLY A 24 -11.58 8.78 -0.81
C GLY A 24 -12.22 8.58 0.56
N ALA A 25 -13.51 8.91 0.70
CA ALA A 25 -14.24 8.74 1.95
C ALA A 25 -14.45 7.26 2.32
N GLU A 26 -14.59 6.37 1.32
CA GLU A 26 -14.76 4.93 1.56
C GLU A 26 -13.49 4.32 2.16
N ILE A 27 -12.33 4.55 1.57
CA ILE A 27 -11.06 4.02 2.09
C ILE A 27 -10.73 4.60 3.46
N ASP A 28 -11.03 5.90 3.71
CA ASP A 28 -10.83 6.53 5.02
C ASP A 28 -11.66 5.85 6.11
N ASN A 29 -12.93 5.51 5.83
CA ASN A 29 -13.79 4.78 6.75
C ASN A 29 -13.26 3.36 7.04
N LEU A 30 -12.68 2.68 6.03
CA LEU A 30 -12.07 1.37 6.22
C LEU A 30 -10.85 1.45 7.16
N PHE A 31 -10.00 2.48 7.04
CA PHE A 31 -8.88 2.70 7.94
C PHE A 31 -9.32 3.03 9.37
N ILE A 32 -10.36 3.86 9.53
CA ILE A 32 -10.94 4.15 10.86
C ILE A 32 -11.45 2.85 11.50
N SER A 33 -12.16 2.03 10.74
CA SER A 33 -12.70 0.76 11.21
C SER A 33 -11.60 -0.25 11.53
N LEU A 34 -10.53 -0.32 10.72
CA LEU A 34 -9.37 -1.17 10.96
C LEU A 34 -8.65 -0.77 12.26
N LYS A 35 -8.42 0.52 12.45
CA LYS A 35 -7.75 1.05 13.64
C LYS A 35 -8.54 0.77 14.92
N ASN A 36 -9.88 0.82 14.85
CA ASN A 36 -10.79 0.63 15.98
C ASN A 36 -11.31 -0.81 16.10
N ALA A 37 -10.75 -1.76 15.36
CA ALA A 37 -11.14 -3.17 15.46
C ALA A 37 -10.92 -3.69 16.88
N SER A 38 -11.90 -4.43 17.40
CA SER A 38 -11.86 -4.98 18.77
C SER A 38 -11.06 -6.28 18.88
N ASP A 39 -10.88 -6.98 17.76
CA ASP A 39 -10.28 -8.30 17.70
C ASP A 39 -9.66 -8.58 16.31
N VAL A 40 -8.87 -9.67 16.23
CA VAL A 40 -8.17 -10.10 15.01
C VAL A 40 -9.13 -10.37 13.85
N SER A 41 -10.29 -10.98 14.10
CA SER A 41 -11.25 -11.36 13.05
C SER A 41 -11.86 -10.11 12.41
N THR A 42 -12.26 -9.15 13.26
CA THR A 42 -12.78 -7.85 12.82
C THR A 42 -11.72 -7.05 12.05
N ALA A 43 -10.48 -7.02 12.55
CA ALA A 43 -9.37 -6.35 11.86
C ALA A 43 -9.10 -6.97 10.49
N LYS A 44 -9.06 -8.30 10.40
CA LYS A 44 -8.85 -9.03 9.15
C LYS A 44 -9.90 -8.70 8.09
N LYS A 45 -11.17 -8.57 8.48
CA LYS A 45 -12.24 -8.17 7.56
C LYS A 45 -12.01 -6.81 6.93
N TYR A 46 -11.52 -5.83 7.70
CA TYR A 46 -11.22 -4.49 7.18
C TYR A 46 -9.90 -4.46 6.41
N GLU A 47 -8.91 -5.22 6.84
CA GLU A 47 -7.65 -5.43 6.12
C GLU A 47 -7.92 -5.97 4.70
N GLU A 48 -8.73 -7.03 4.56
CA GLU A 48 -9.09 -7.63 3.28
C GLU A 48 -9.77 -6.62 2.35
N LYS A 49 -10.68 -5.78 2.88
CA LYS A 49 -11.35 -4.73 2.09
C LYS A 49 -10.38 -3.63 1.64
N ILE A 50 -9.42 -3.25 2.48
CA ILE A 50 -8.39 -2.27 2.11
C ILE A 50 -7.49 -2.85 1.02
N TRP A 51 -7.08 -4.12 1.13
CA TRP A 51 -6.32 -4.81 0.08
C TRP A 51 -7.11 -4.90 -1.23
N GLU A 52 -8.39 -5.26 -1.18
CA GLU A 52 -9.26 -5.29 -2.35
C GLU A 52 -9.33 -3.91 -3.01
N TYR A 53 -9.55 -2.86 -2.23
CA TYR A 53 -9.56 -1.48 -2.72
C TYR A 53 -8.24 -1.15 -3.43
N TRP A 54 -7.09 -1.38 -2.81
CA TRP A 54 -5.79 -1.09 -3.43
C TRP A 54 -5.54 -1.90 -4.71
N LEU A 55 -5.96 -3.17 -4.75
CA LEU A 55 -5.80 -4.04 -5.91
C LEU A 55 -6.71 -3.67 -7.08
N THR A 56 -7.79 -2.93 -6.85
CA THR A 56 -8.81 -2.60 -7.85
C THR A 56 -8.95 -1.11 -8.13
N SER A 57 -8.06 -0.27 -7.57
CA SER A 57 -8.08 1.18 -7.71
C SER A 57 -7.38 1.68 -8.97
N GLY A 58 -7.15 0.84 -9.97
CA GLY A 58 -6.63 1.27 -11.27
C GLY A 58 -7.59 2.22 -11.99
N SER A 59 -7.04 3.17 -12.72
CA SER A 59 -7.79 4.21 -13.42
C SER A 59 -8.81 3.67 -14.44
N ASN A 60 -8.70 2.40 -14.81
CA ASN A 60 -9.63 1.72 -15.71
C ASN A 60 -9.62 0.20 -15.49
N GLN A 61 -10.65 -0.48 -16.05
CA GLN A 61 -10.84 -1.92 -15.90
C GLN A 61 -9.69 -2.75 -16.50
N ASN A 62 -9.03 -2.28 -17.56
CA ASN A 62 -7.88 -2.98 -18.14
C ASN A 62 -6.71 -3.01 -17.13
N ASN A 63 -6.42 -1.90 -16.45
CA ASN A 63 -5.38 -1.82 -15.42
C ASN A 63 -5.67 -2.78 -14.26
N ASN A 64 -6.93 -2.87 -13.79
CA ASN A 64 -7.33 -3.83 -12.76
C ASN A 64 -7.17 -5.29 -13.20
N THR A 65 -7.44 -5.59 -14.48
CA THR A 65 -7.22 -6.91 -15.07
C THR A 65 -5.73 -7.26 -15.12
N LEU A 66 -4.88 -6.31 -15.52
CA LEU A 66 -3.43 -6.47 -15.55
C LEU A 66 -2.85 -6.64 -14.15
N MET A 67 -3.33 -5.90 -13.15
CA MET A 67 -2.96 -6.09 -11.74
C MET A 67 -3.24 -7.53 -11.29
N THR A 68 -4.44 -8.02 -11.55
CA THR A 68 -4.83 -9.41 -11.24
C THR A 68 -3.91 -10.43 -11.92
N LYS A 69 -3.55 -10.20 -13.20
CA LYS A 69 -2.59 -11.05 -13.94
C LYS A 69 -1.21 -11.02 -13.27
N GLY A 70 -0.70 -9.84 -12.91
CA GLY A 70 0.59 -9.69 -12.25
C GLY A 70 0.64 -10.42 -10.90
N VAL A 71 -0.42 -10.32 -10.09
CA VAL A 71 -0.53 -11.06 -8.82
C VAL A 71 -0.51 -12.57 -9.05
N LYS A 72 -1.17 -13.09 -10.11
CA LYS A 72 -1.12 -14.51 -10.46
C LYS A 72 0.30 -14.94 -10.87
N LEU A 73 1.00 -14.12 -11.64
CA LEU A 73 2.40 -14.38 -12.00
C LEU A 73 3.31 -14.45 -10.78
N MET A 74 3.16 -13.51 -9.83
CA MET A 74 3.90 -13.58 -8.55
C MET A 74 3.63 -14.88 -7.80
N LYS A 75 2.36 -15.27 -7.66
CA LYS A 75 1.97 -16.51 -6.96
C LYS A 75 2.52 -17.77 -7.62
N SER A 76 2.74 -17.75 -8.93
CA SER A 76 3.35 -18.86 -9.70
C SER A 76 4.89 -18.79 -9.79
N GLY A 77 5.53 -17.88 -9.07
CA GLY A 77 6.99 -17.72 -9.06
C GLY A 77 7.58 -17.03 -10.29
N LYS A 78 6.75 -16.56 -11.21
CA LYS A 78 7.17 -15.84 -12.43
C LYS A 78 7.45 -14.38 -12.13
N LEU A 79 8.47 -14.15 -11.28
CA LEU A 79 8.73 -12.83 -10.70
C LEU A 79 9.14 -11.80 -11.75
N ASP A 80 9.95 -12.16 -12.75
CA ASP A 80 10.41 -11.21 -13.78
C ASP A 80 9.26 -10.79 -14.71
N GLU A 81 8.38 -11.73 -15.09
CA GLU A 81 7.17 -11.41 -15.87
C GLU A 81 6.23 -10.48 -15.08
N ALA A 82 6.04 -10.75 -13.79
CA ALA A 82 5.24 -9.92 -12.90
C ALA A 82 5.86 -8.52 -12.72
N LEU A 83 7.18 -8.43 -12.52
CA LEU A 83 7.91 -7.19 -12.36
C LEU A 83 7.72 -6.27 -13.57
N ASN A 84 7.94 -6.79 -14.78
CA ASN A 84 7.76 -6.02 -16.01
C ASN A 84 6.33 -5.49 -16.13
N LEU A 85 5.34 -6.34 -15.85
CA LEU A 85 3.93 -5.95 -15.91
C LEU A 85 3.59 -4.85 -14.90
N PHE A 86 4.09 -4.93 -13.65
CA PHE A 86 3.85 -3.88 -12.65
C PHE A 86 4.61 -2.59 -12.96
N ILE A 87 5.80 -2.65 -13.56
CA ILE A 87 6.52 -1.48 -14.07
C ILE A 87 5.68 -0.76 -15.14
N ASP A 88 5.11 -1.48 -16.08
CA ASP A 88 4.25 -0.89 -17.12
C ASP A 88 2.95 -0.30 -16.52
N LEU A 89 2.34 -0.99 -15.54
CA LEU A 89 1.21 -0.45 -14.80
C LEU A 89 1.55 0.82 -14.04
N SER A 90 2.68 0.87 -13.34
CA SER A 90 3.10 2.05 -12.58
C SER A 90 3.39 3.27 -13.46
N LYS A 91 3.79 3.05 -14.73
CA LYS A 91 3.96 4.12 -15.74
C LYS A 91 2.62 4.58 -16.30
N SER A 92 1.69 3.65 -16.57
CA SER A 92 0.38 3.96 -17.15
C SER A 92 -0.60 4.55 -16.13
N ASP A 93 -0.38 4.28 -14.84
CA ASP A 93 -1.22 4.73 -13.73
C ASP A 93 -0.36 5.21 -12.54
N PRO A 94 0.33 6.35 -12.67
CA PRO A 94 1.36 6.79 -11.72
C PRO A 94 0.82 7.18 -10.34
N ASN A 95 -0.49 7.37 -10.20
CA ASN A 95 -1.15 7.67 -8.92
C ASN A 95 -1.69 6.42 -8.21
N TRP A 96 -1.45 5.24 -8.77
CA TRP A 96 -1.83 3.97 -8.16
C TRP A 96 -0.67 3.37 -7.37
N ALA A 97 -0.77 3.37 -6.04
CA ALA A 97 0.31 2.92 -5.15
C ALA A 97 0.64 1.42 -5.28
N GLU A 98 -0.37 0.57 -5.51
CA GLU A 98 -0.23 -0.88 -5.39
C GLU A 98 0.69 -1.52 -6.44
N PRO A 99 0.74 -1.13 -7.74
CA PRO A 99 1.74 -1.62 -8.67
C PRO A 99 3.18 -1.39 -8.17
N ILE A 100 3.45 -0.21 -7.60
CA ILE A 100 4.78 0.16 -7.07
C ILE A 100 5.09 -0.69 -5.83
N ASN A 101 4.11 -0.92 -4.95
CA ASN A 101 4.25 -1.82 -3.81
C ASN A 101 4.54 -3.28 -4.24
N LYS A 102 3.94 -3.75 -5.34
CA LYS A 102 4.25 -5.08 -5.90
C LYS A 102 5.68 -5.15 -6.47
N ILE A 103 6.16 -4.09 -7.14
CA ILE A 103 7.56 -3.99 -7.57
C ILE A 103 8.48 -4.09 -6.35
N ALA A 104 8.20 -3.33 -5.28
CA ALA A 104 8.95 -3.40 -4.02
C ALA A 104 9.00 -4.81 -3.44
N THR A 105 7.85 -5.48 -3.41
CA THR A 105 7.75 -6.86 -2.91
C THR A 105 8.60 -7.83 -3.73
N ILE A 106 8.58 -7.72 -5.06
CA ILE A 106 9.38 -8.59 -5.93
C ILE A 106 10.87 -8.33 -5.69
N ARG A 107 11.30 -7.07 -5.63
CA ARG A 107 12.71 -6.74 -5.35
C ARG A 107 13.17 -7.26 -4.00
N TYR A 108 12.33 -7.17 -2.98
CA TYR A 108 12.60 -7.79 -1.68
C TYR A 108 12.86 -9.30 -1.81
N LEU A 109 12.00 -10.01 -2.54
CA LEU A 109 12.13 -11.45 -2.77
C LEU A 109 13.39 -11.82 -3.58
N GLN A 110 13.86 -10.90 -4.43
CA GLN A 110 15.10 -11.04 -5.19
C GLN A 110 16.36 -10.60 -4.41
N GLY A 111 16.22 -10.10 -3.17
CA GLY A 111 17.31 -9.62 -2.33
C GLY A 111 17.78 -8.19 -2.64
N ASP A 112 17.15 -7.50 -3.60
CA ASP A 112 17.40 -6.07 -3.85
C ASP A 112 16.68 -5.21 -2.80
N PHE A 113 17.20 -5.24 -1.57
CA PHE A 113 16.64 -4.50 -0.45
C PHE A 113 16.64 -2.98 -0.69
N TYR A 114 17.69 -2.42 -1.29
CA TYR A 114 17.77 -0.98 -1.56
C TYR A 114 16.82 -0.55 -2.67
N GLY A 115 16.63 -1.35 -3.71
CA GLY A 115 15.60 -1.13 -4.73
C GLY A 115 14.19 -1.18 -4.12
N SER A 116 13.94 -2.18 -3.30
CA SER A 116 12.68 -2.32 -2.57
C SER A 116 12.39 -1.10 -1.69
N ILE A 117 13.37 -0.59 -0.92
CA ILE A 117 13.20 0.63 -0.09
C ILE A 117 12.79 1.82 -0.95
N ARG A 118 13.42 2.04 -2.12
CA ARG A 118 13.05 3.15 -3.03
C ARG A 118 11.60 3.05 -3.51
N ASP A 119 11.16 1.85 -3.86
CA ASP A 119 9.79 1.64 -4.32
C ASP A 119 8.78 1.77 -3.18
N ILE A 120 9.10 1.29 -1.97
CA ILE A 120 8.29 1.52 -0.76
C ILE A 120 8.13 3.02 -0.51
N GLN A 121 9.21 3.80 -0.58
CA GLN A 121 9.15 5.25 -0.41
C GLN A 121 8.24 5.90 -1.47
N SER A 122 8.26 5.42 -2.71
CA SER A 122 7.37 5.88 -3.77
C SER A 122 5.92 5.48 -3.52
N THR A 123 5.67 4.27 -3.04
CA THR A 123 4.34 3.80 -2.60
C THR A 123 3.78 4.71 -1.50
N LEU A 124 4.59 5.02 -0.47
CA LEU A 124 4.18 5.82 0.69
C LEU A 124 3.98 7.31 0.38
N LYS A 125 4.55 7.82 -0.71
CA LYS A 125 4.22 9.18 -1.22
C LYS A 125 2.80 9.26 -1.75
N ILE A 126 2.26 8.17 -2.30
CA ILE A 126 0.91 8.10 -2.87
C ILE A 126 -0.10 7.70 -1.79
N GLU A 127 0.18 6.65 -1.01
CA GLU A 127 -0.64 6.20 0.12
C GLU A 127 0.22 6.10 1.39
N PRO A 128 0.26 7.14 2.21
CA PRO A 128 1.07 7.16 3.44
C PRO A 128 0.66 6.13 4.49
N ARG A 129 -0.56 5.59 4.40
CA ARG A 129 -1.10 4.58 5.31
C ARG A 129 -0.93 3.16 4.79
N HIS A 130 -0.15 2.95 3.74
CA HIS A 130 0.03 1.63 3.14
C HIS A 130 0.78 0.69 4.10
N PHE A 131 0.04 0.09 5.04
CA PHE A 131 0.61 -0.73 6.12
C PHE A 131 1.44 -1.91 5.61
N GLY A 132 1.12 -2.49 4.45
CA GLY A 132 1.93 -3.54 3.82
C GLY A 132 3.31 -3.05 3.38
N ALA A 133 3.39 -1.85 2.80
CA ALA A 133 4.67 -1.23 2.41
C ALA A 133 5.50 -0.85 3.66
N ILE A 134 4.87 -0.29 4.69
CA ILE A 134 5.52 0.05 5.97
C ILE A 134 6.05 -1.23 6.65
N ALA A 135 5.25 -2.30 6.67
CA ALA A 135 5.66 -3.60 7.19
C ALA A 135 6.85 -4.18 6.42
N GLY A 136 6.85 -4.07 5.10
CA GLY A 136 7.98 -4.44 4.25
C GLY A 136 9.25 -3.66 4.61
N LEU A 137 9.14 -2.35 4.84
CA LEU A 137 10.26 -1.52 5.25
C LEU A 137 10.81 -1.93 6.63
N ALA A 138 9.94 -2.28 7.59
CA ALA A 138 10.38 -2.82 8.87
C ALA A 138 11.17 -4.13 8.70
N GLN A 139 10.67 -5.06 7.88
CA GLN A 139 11.36 -6.33 7.61
C GLN A 139 12.71 -6.14 6.90
N ILE A 140 12.79 -5.23 5.93
CA ILE A 140 14.05 -4.91 5.26
C ILE A 140 15.07 -4.33 6.25
N ASN A 141 14.65 -3.39 7.09
CA ASN A 141 15.53 -2.79 8.09
C ASN A 141 16.02 -3.84 9.11
N LEU A 142 15.16 -4.76 9.53
CA LEU A 142 15.57 -5.91 10.35
C LEU A 142 16.63 -6.76 9.65
N ALA A 143 16.41 -7.11 8.36
CA ALA A 143 17.36 -7.91 7.57
C ALA A 143 18.71 -7.19 7.37
N LEU A 144 18.72 -5.85 7.36
CA LEU A 144 19.93 -5.03 7.26
C LEU A 144 20.59 -4.72 8.62
N GLY A 145 20.10 -5.28 9.72
CA GLY A 145 20.60 -5.00 11.07
C GLY A 145 20.27 -3.60 11.60
N ARG A 146 19.37 -2.88 10.96
CA ARG A 146 18.93 -1.53 11.34
C ARG A 146 17.75 -1.64 12.31
N TYR A 147 18.02 -2.11 13.53
CA TYR A 147 16.97 -2.53 14.46
C TYR A 147 16.10 -1.36 14.92
N ASN A 148 16.69 -0.19 15.21
CA ASN A 148 15.95 1.00 15.63
C ASN A 148 14.99 1.51 14.54
N GLU A 149 15.44 1.54 13.26
CA GLU A 149 14.59 1.91 12.13
C GLU A 149 13.50 0.86 11.88
N SER A 150 13.83 -0.42 12.05
CA SER A 150 12.86 -1.51 11.95
C SER A 150 11.75 -1.35 13.01
N LEU A 151 12.12 -1.10 14.28
CA LEU A 151 11.15 -0.89 15.36
C LEU A 151 10.27 0.33 15.12
N LYS A 152 10.85 1.44 14.67
CA LYS A 152 10.11 2.66 14.31
C LYS A 152 9.07 2.41 13.23
N ASN A 153 9.44 1.68 12.15
CA ASN A 153 8.51 1.35 11.07
C ASN A 153 7.44 0.35 11.54
N LEU A 154 7.81 -0.63 12.36
CA LEU A 154 6.87 -1.57 12.95
C LEU A 154 5.82 -0.87 13.82
N ASP A 155 6.26 0.02 14.72
CA ASP A 155 5.35 0.77 15.59
C ASP A 155 4.42 1.69 14.76
N PHE A 156 4.91 2.25 13.66
CA PHE A 156 4.08 3.01 12.73
C PHE A 156 3.03 2.12 12.03
N ALA A 157 3.42 0.92 11.56
CA ALA A 157 2.49 -0.04 11.00
C ALA A 157 1.41 -0.47 12.01
N ILE A 158 1.80 -0.74 13.26
CA ILE A 158 0.88 -1.10 14.36
C ILE A 158 -0.09 0.05 14.67
N ASN A 159 0.35 1.31 14.61
CA ASN A 159 -0.54 2.45 14.83
C ASN A 159 -1.64 2.57 13.76
N ILE A 160 -1.38 2.12 12.52
CA ILE A 160 -2.39 2.06 11.44
C ILE A 160 -3.25 0.81 11.57
N HIS A 161 -2.61 -0.34 11.82
CA HIS A 161 -3.24 -1.66 11.87
C HIS A 161 -2.82 -2.41 13.15
N PRO A 162 -3.56 -2.26 14.28
CA PRO A 162 -3.17 -2.81 15.60
C PRO A 162 -3.00 -4.34 15.64
N PHE A 163 -3.58 -5.05 14.67
CA PHE A 163 -3.52 -6.51 14.56
C PHE A 163 -2.63 -6.99 13.40
N ILE A 164 -1.76 -6.13 12.86
CA ILE A 164 -0.87 -6.50 11.76
C ILE A 164 -0.02 -7.73 12.10
N GLY A 165 0.13 -8.65 11.14
CA GLY A 165 0.75 -9.95 11.39
C GLY A 165 2.19 -9.89 11.92
N ILE A 166 2.94 -8.85 11.56
CA ILE A 166 4.34 -8.68 11.99
C ILE A 166 4.50 -8.08 13.39
N LYS A 167 3.42 -7.74 14.11
CA LYS A 167 3.50 -7.09 15.44
C LYS A 167 4.33 -7.88 16.46
N ASN A 168 4.38 -9.20 16.31
CA ASN A 168 5.16 -10.09 17.19
C ASN A 168 6.69 -9.92 17.04
N LEU A 169 7.18 -9.20 16.02
CA LEU A 169 8.59 -8.82 15.89
C LEU A 169 9.01 -7.77 16.93
N ARG A 170 8.06 -7.04 17.53
CA ARG A 170 8.38 -5.94 18.46
C ARG A 170 9.26 -6.35 19.63
N PRO A 171 8.93 -7.38 20.44
CA PRO A 171 9.80 -7.82 21.53
C PRO A 171 11.16 -8.32 21.04
N ILE A 172 11.22 -8.97 19.87
CA ILE A 172 12.47 -9.44 19.25
C ILE A 172 13.36 -8.26 18.90
N LEU A 173 12.81 -7.20 18.29
CA LEU A 173 13.56 -6.00 17.95
C LEU A 173 14.10 -5.29 19.18
N MET A 174 13.33 -5.21 20.26
CA MET A 174 13.78 -4.61 21.52
C MET A 174 14.96 -5.37 22.13
N ASP A 175 14.93 -6.70 22.15
CA ASP A 175 16.05 -7.54 22.61
C ASP A 175 17.30 -7.37 21.72
N LEU A 176 17.13 -7.28 20.39
CA LEU A 176 18.23 -7.05 19.45
C LEU A 176 18.87 -5.67 19.62
N ILE A 177 18.07 -4.63 19.89
CA ILE A 177 18.57 -3.29 20.16
C ILE A 177 19.40 -3.28 21.44
N GLU A 178 18.88 -3.83 22.55
CA GLU A 178 19.59 -3.91 23.82
C GLU A 178 20.95 -4.63 23.67
N LYS A 179 20.97 -5.75 22.94
CA LYS A 179 22.21 -6.51 22.68
C LYS A 179 23.20 -5.78 21.77
N SER A 180 22.75 -4.86 20.93
CA SER A 180 23.61 -4.10 20.02
C SER A 180 24.28 -2.89 20.68
N GLU A 181 23.84 -2.49 21.87
CA GLU A 181 24.38 -1.36 22.65
C GLU A 181 25.45 -1.79 23.68
N ILE A 182 25.69 -3.09 23.79
CA ILE A 182 26.72 -3.70 24.67
C ILE A 182 27.98 -4.01 23.88
#